data_fabffd46e5f275d962a8a7dffa380ec2
#
_entry.id   fabffd46e5f275d962a8a7dffa380ec2
#
_cell.length_a   1.000
_cell.length_b   1.000
_cell.length_c   1.000
_cell.angle_alpha   90.00
_cell.angle_beta   90.00
_cell.angle_gamma   90.00
#
_symmetry.space_group_name_H-M   'P 1'
#
loop_
_entity.id
_entity.type
_entity.pdbx_description
1 polymer ?
#
loop_
_entity_poly.entity_id
_entity_poly.type
_entity_poly.pdbx_seq_one_letter_code
_entity_poly.pdbx_strand_id
1 'polypeptide(L)'
;MAGLAASFGSGAMTNSITDLIESDCFLITGSNTTENHPVIASVVKRAITQRGAKLILADPRNIELAKFATVWLRQKPGTDIAWINGLLNIIIAEDLLDKEFVAERTENFEALKLAVAKYTPEFVESITSIPGGDLVKAAHLYAKAGAASILYAMGITQHITGTDAVKSLANLAMLTGNIGRPGTGVNPLRGQNNVQGACDMGCLPVNFTAYLQVANEEHRRKFEDAWGVSLNPKPGLTIPKIIEGADTGAIKALLIMGENPMMSDPDLAHVEHSLSKLDLLVVQDIFLNETGSLADVVLPACAWAEKEGTYTNTERRVQRVRKAVNAPGEARDDWQILTMLANKMGADWKYVQAKAIMEEINSVTASYKGITYERIADTGIQWPCPTLEHPGTPILHSAIFTRGRGLFSVTEYIPPAEQTDDQYPFVLTTGRILYQYHTATMSRRSQGLVSRTPEAFMEINPADAGELGIKNGEKIEVSSRRGSITLRADVRDRVDRGVVFIPFHYSEAAVNRLTITAIDPIANIPEYKVCAVKIQKCS
;
A
#
# COMPACT_ATOMS: atom_id res chain seq x y z
N MET A 1 -5.59 4.66 0.85
CA MET A 1 -6.70 5.30 0.12
C MET A 1 -7.69 5.98 1.07
N ALA A 2 -8.28 5.28 2.04
CA ALA A 2 -9.27 5.84 2.95
C ALA A 2 -8.85 7.16 3.62
N GLY A 3 -7.63 7.24 4.15
CA GLY A 3 -7.12 8.44 4.79
C GLY A 3 -7.05 9.66 3.87
N LEU A 4 -6.50 9.51 2.64
CA LEU A 4 -6.48 10.63 1.68
C LEU A 4 -7.88 10.99 1.19
N ALA A 5 -8.75 10.00 0.96
CA ALA A 5 -10.12 10.26 0.56
C ALA A 5 -10.88 11.07 1.63
N ALA A 6 -10.67 10.77 2.92
CA ALA A 6 -11.23 11.54 4.02
C ALA A 6 -10.72 13.00 4.04
N SER A 7 -9.42 13.20 3.82
CA SER A 7 -8.80 14.53 3.87
C SER A 7 -9.02 15.37 2.59
N PHE A 8 -8.96 14.75 1.40
CA PHE A 8 -8.96 15.44 0.11
C PHE A 8 -10.17 15.15 -0.78
N GLY A 9 -10.92 14.06 -0.49
CA GLY A 9 -11.98 13.52 -1.35
C GLY A 9 -11.45 12.59 -2.46
N SER A 10 -10.14 12.32 -2.51
CA SER A 10 -9.50 11.37 -3.44
C SER A 10 -8.39 10.60 -2.74
N GLY A 11 -8.33 9.29 -2.97
CA GLY A 11 -7.33 8.41 -2.34
C GLY A 11 -6.11 8.09 -3.20
N ALA A 12 -5.90 8.80 -4.31
CA ALA A 12 -4.84 8.55 -5.27
C ALA A 12 -3.61 9.45 -5.07
N MET A 13 -2.51 9.10 -5.71
CA MET A 13 -1.29 9.92 -5.81
C MET A 13 -1.64 11.29 -6.40
N THR A 14 -1.23 12.38 -5.75
CA THR A 14 -1.67 13.73 -6.15
C THR A 14 -0.90 14.29 -7.34
N ASN A 15 0.36 13.92 -7.52
CA ASN A 15 1.25 14.44 -8.57
C ASN A 15 1.77 13.34 -9.49
N SER A 16 2.37 13.71 -10.62
CA SER A 16 3.03 12.77 -11.53
C SER A 16 4.39 12.33 -11.01
N ILE A 17 4.87 11.15 -11.44
CA ILE A 17 6.24 10.69 -11.14
C ILE A 17 7.29 11.66 -11.70
N THR A 18 7.06 12.16 -12.91
CA THR A 18 7.97 13.12 -13.55
C THR A 18 8.01 14.47 -12.84
N ASP A 19 6.92 14.88 -12.20
CA ASP A 19 6.81 16.11 -11.44
C ASP A 19 7.66 16.12 -10.16
N LEU A 20 7.97 14.95 -9.61
CA LEU A 20 8.82 14.81 -8.41
C LEU A 20 10.22 15.43 -8.58
N ILE A 21 10.72 15.59 -9.81
CA ILE A 21 12.01 16.25 -10.04
C ILE A 21 12.00 17.71 -9.58
N GLU A 22 10.85 18.36 -9.54
CA GLU A 22 10.68 19.76 -9.13
C GLU A 22 10.63 19.96 -7.61
N SER A 23 10.64 18.87 -6.83
CA SER A 23 10.62 18.96 -5.37
C SER A 23 11.94 19.49 -4.81
N ASP A 24 11.87 20.41 -3.85
CA ASP A 24 13.02 20.91 -3.07
C ASP A 24 13.26 20.09 -1.80
N CYS A 25 12.20 19.42 -1.31
CA CYS A 25 12.27 18.55 -0.15
C CYS A 25 11.37 17.32 -0.33
N PHE A 26 11.90 16.16 0.04
CA PHE A 26 11.14 14.92 0.15
C PHE A 26 11.01 14.49 1.60
N LEU A 27 9.80 14.10 2.00
CA LEU A 27 9.55 13.26 3.16
C LEU A 27 9.19 11.87 2.65
N ILE A 28 10.07 10.89 2.88
CA ILE A 28 9.83 9.49 2.48
C ILE A 28 9.65 8.65 3.74
N THR A 29 8.53 7.93 3.83
CA THR A 29 8.22 7.12 5.01
C THR A 29 7.57 5.79 4.65
N GLY A 30 7.89 4.73 5.41
CA GLY A 30 7.33 3.40 5.22
C GLY A 30 7.54 2.81 3.83
N SER A 31 8.64 3.21 3.16
CA SER A 31 8.94 2.81 1.78
C SER A 31 10.42 2.59 1.55
N ASN A 32 10.84 1.37 1.31
CA ASN A 32 12.15 1.10 0.70
C ASN A 32 12.07 1.37 -0.80
N THR A 33 12.03 2.66 -1.16
CA THR A 33 11.74 3.12 -2.52
C THR A 33 12.76 2.64 -3.53
N THR A 34 14.04 2.51 -3.14
CA THR A 34 15.10 2.01 -4.04
C THR A 34 14.85 0.57 -4.49
N GLU A 35 14.39 -0.29 -3.60
CA GLU A 35 14.15 -1.70 -3.91
C GLU A 35 12.77 -1.95 -4.52
N ASN A 36 11.74 -1.23 -4.06
CA ASN A 36 10.34 -1.52 -4.45
C ASN A 36 9.80 -0.62 -5.57
N HIS A 37 10.38 0.57 -5.74
CA HIS A 37 9.97 1.57 -6.73
C HIS A 37 11.22 2.22 -7.38
N PRO A 38 12.10 1.44 -8.04
CA PRO A 38 13.43 1.91 -8.46
C PRO A 38 13.38 3.08 -9.44
N VAL A 39 12.37 3.16 -10.30
CA VAL A 39 12.19 4.28 -11.23
C VAL A 39 11.92 5.58 -10.47
N ILE A 40 11.01 5.54 -9.48
CA ILE A 40 10.71 6.70 -8.62
C ILE A 40 11.94 7.08 -7.78
N ALA A 41 12.63 6.09 -7.20
CA ALA A 41 13.87 6.33 -6.46
C ALA A 41 14.94 7.00 -7.32
N SER A 42 15.02 6.67 -8.61
CA SER A 42 15.92 7.32 -9.55
C SER A 42 15.59 8.80 -9.74
N VAL A 43 14.31 9.17 -9.86
CA VAL A 43 13.86 10.57 -9.93
C VAL A 43 14.22 11.31 -8.64
N VAL A 44 13.92 10.74 -7.47
CA VAL A 44 14.26 11.31 -6.15
C VAL A 44 15.76 11.52 -6.02
N LYS A 45 16.59 10.51 -6.32
CA LYS A 45 18.06 10.61 -6.25
C LYS A 45 18.60 11.69 -7.20
N ARG A 46 18.02 11.83 -8.40
CA ARG A 46 18.38 12.90 -9.33
C ARG A 46 18.03 14.29 -8.78
N ALA A 47 16.85 14.48 -8.20
CA ALA A 47 16.48 15.74 -7.56
C ALA A 47 17.48 16.09 -6.43
N ILE A 48 17.88 15.13 -5.61
CA ILE A 48 18.85 15.34 -4.52
C ILE A 48 20.25 15.68 -5.09
N THR A 49 20.77 14.88 -6.02
CA THR A 49 22.16 14.99 -6.47
C THR A 49 22.39 16.11 -7.49
N GLN A 50 21.40 16.45 -8.30
CA GLN A 50 21.53 17.42 -9.39
C GLN A 50 20.90 18.78 -9.06
N ARG A 51 19.85 18.82 -8.21
CA ARG A 51 19.14 20.05 -7.85
C ARG A 51 19.32 20.46 -6.39
N GLY A 52 19.98 19.61 -5.57
CA GLY A 52 20.22 19.90 -4.15
C GLY A 52 18.99 19.73 -3.25
N ALA A 53 17.96 19.02 -3.72
CA ALA A 53 16.77 18.71 -2.91
C ALA A 53 17.15 18.02 -1.60
N LYS A 54 16.41 18.28 -0.54
CA LYS A 54 16.63 17.68 0.79
C LYS A 54 15.80 16.42 0.93
N LEU A 55 16.31 15.46 1.72
CA LEU A 55 15.59 14.24 2.03
C LEU A 55 15.42 14.08 3.54
N ILE A 56 14.18 14.03 3.98
CA ILE A 56 13.77 13.55 5.30
C ILE A 56 13.35 12.10 5.09
N LEU A 57 14.09 11.17 5.69
CA LEU A 57 13.74 9.75 5.67
C LEU A 57 13.21 9.33 7.02
N ALA A 58 12.01 8.75 7.07
CA ALA A 58 11.45 8.12 8.27
C ALA A 58 11.27 6.62 8.02
N ASP A 59 12.22 5.83 8.51
CA ASP A 59 12.24 4.37 8.33
C ASP A 59 13.02 3.71 9.47
N PRO A 60 12.50 2.65 10.12
CA PRO A 60 13.20 1.92 11.19
C PRO A 60 14.42 1.14 10.67
N ARG A 61 14.50 0.87 9.38
CA ARG A 61 15.59 0.13 8.74
C ARG A 61 16.58 1.05 8.06
N ASN A 62 17.86 0.71 8.14
CA ASN A 62 18.93 1.33 7.36
C ASN A 62 18.83 0.89 5.88
N ILE A 63 17.97 1.58 5.13
CA ILE A 63 17.77 1.36 3.70
C ILE A 63 18.73 2.22 2.87
N GLU A 64 18.89 1.91 1.58
CA GLU A 64 19.86 2.62 0.72
C GLU A 64 19.63 4.14 0.68
N LEU A 65 18.38 4.60 0.76
CA LEU A 65 18.07 6.03 0.78
C LEU A 65 18.60 6.75 2.02
N ALA A 66 18.93 6.06 3.12
CA ALA A 66 19.53 6.68 4.30
C ALA A 66 20.87 7.37 3.98
N LYS A 67 21.60 6.88 2.98
CA LYS A 67 22.86 7.52 2.51
C LYS A 67 22.64 8.89 1.87
N PHE A 68 21.45 9.19 1.42
CA PHE A 68 21.06 10.46 0.78
C PHE A 68 20.26 11.36 1.74
N ALA A 69 19.92 10.88 2.92
CA ALA A 69 19.10 11.61 3.86
C ALA A 69 19.81 12.84 4.42
N THR A 70 19.14 13.98 4.39
CA THR A 70 19.57 15.20 5.09
C THR A 70 19.31 15.06 6.60
N VAL A 71 18.22 14.35 6.94
CA VAL A 71 17.89 13.87 8.27
C VAL A 71 17.20 12.51 8.17
N TRP A 72 17.60 11.59 9.03
CA TRP A 72 16.98 10.26 9.13
C TRP A 72 16.31 10.10 10.48
N LEU A 73 14.98 10.06 10.45
CA LEU A 73 14.15 9.79 11.61
C LEU A 73 14.00 8.26 11.75
N ARG A 74 14.81 7.65 12.61
CA ARG A 74 14.82 6.21 12.84
C ARG A 74 13.86 5.87 13.97
N GLN A 75 12.57 5.80 13.64
CA GLN A 75 11.51 5.56 14.62
C GLN A 75 11.37 4.09 15.00
N LYS A 76 10.87 3.81 16.20
CA LYS A 76 10.36 2.49 16.56
C LYS A 76 9.17 2.14 15.67
N PRO A 77 9.04 0.87 15.19
CA PRO A 77 7.86 0.44 14.42
C PRO A 77 6.56 0.71 15.17
N GLY A 78 5.54 1.21 14.45
CA GLY A 78 4.21 1.50 15.01
C GLY A 78 4.07 2.83 15.74
N THR A 79 5.06 3.74 15.66
CA THR A 79 5.01 5.06 16.32
C THR A 79 4.80 6.22 15.35
N ASP A 80 4.30 5.96 14.16
CA ASP A 80 4.27 6.92 13.06
C ASP A 80 3.44 8.17 13.36
N ILE A 81 2.26 8.04 13.96
CA ILE A 81 1.41 9.19 14.31
C ILE A 81 2.13 10.11 15.28
N ALA A 82 2.92 9.58 16.21
CA ALA A 82 3.59 10.40 17.21
C ALA A 82 4.60 11.36 16.58
N TRP A 83 5.50 10.88 15.69
CA TRP A 83 6.46 11.77 15.06
C TRP A 83 5.83 12.71 14.02
N ILE A 84 4.79 12.28 13.29
CA ILE A 84 4.10 13.17 12.35
C ILE A 84 3.40 14.30 13.10
N ASN A 85 2.69 13.99 14.20
CA ASN A 85 2.06 15.00 15.04
C ASN A 85 3.10 15.91 15.71
N GLY A 86 4.31 15.41 16.01
CA GLY A 86 5.44 16.21 16.46
C GLY A 86 5.89 17.24 15.41
N LEU A 87 5.98 16.86 14.12
CA LEU A 87 6.26 17.81 13.06
C LEU A 87 5.16 18.90 12.98
N LEU A 88 3.89 18.49 13.06
CA LEU A 88 2.75 19.42 13.06
C LEU A 88 2.81 20.39 14.25
N ASN A 89 3.13 19.88 15.45
CA ASN A 89 3.28 20.71 16.64
C ASN A 89 4.35 21.79 16.46
N ILE A 90 5.56 21.40 16.02
CA ILE A 90 6.69 22.32 15.81
C ILE A 90 6.33 23.40 14.78
N ILE A 91 5.76 22.98 13.65
CA ILE A 91 5.35 23.92 12.57
C ILE A 91 4.33 24.94 13.06
N ILE A 92 3.37 24.52 13.87
CA ILE A 92 2.35 25.41 14.46
C ILE A 92 2.95 26.31 15.53
N ALA A 93 3.74 25.75 16.44
CA ALA A 93 4.32 26.48 17.59
C ALA A 93 5.30 27.57 17.12
N GLU A 94 6.05 27.31 16.06
CA GLU A 94 7.03 28.25 15.50
C GLU A 94 6.47 29.13 14.36
N ASP A 95 5.15 29.07 14.11
CA ASP A 95 4.46 29.89 13.09
C ASP A 95 4.99 29.68 11.65
N LEU A 96 5.35 28.44 11.31
CA LEU A 96 5.91 28.04 10.00
C LEU A 96 4.86 27.55 9.01
N LEU A 97 3.58 27.63 9.36
CA LEU A 97 2.46 27.18 8.53
C LEU A 97 2.14 28.18 7.41
N ASP A 98 1.55 27.69 6.34
CA ASP A 98 0.97 28.51 5.28
C ASP A 98 -0.44 29.00 5.71
N LYS A 99 -0.49 30.19 6.33
CA LYS A 99 -1.73 30.77 6.91
C LYS A 99 -2.80 31.01 5.87
N GLU A 100 -2.42 31.48 4.69
CA GLU A 100 -3.34 31.78 3.60
C GLU A 100 -3.99 30.49 3.09
N PHE A 101 -3.17 29.48 2.78
CA PHE A 101 -3.66 28.18 2.35
C PHE A 101 -4.58 27.54 3.40
N VAL A 102 -4.18 27.58 4.67
CA VAL A 102 -4.98 27.02 5.78
C VAL A 102 -6.34 27.72 5.88
N ALA A 103 -6.37 29.05 5.83
CA ALA A 103 -7.61 29.81 5.94
C ALA A 103 -8.56 29.62 4.75
N GLU A 104 -8.02 29.61 3.53
CA GLU A 104 -8.83 29.61 2.31
C GLU A 104 -9.23 28.20 1.86
N ARG A 105 -8.36 27.21 2.02
CA ARG A 105 -8.51 25.90 1.40
C ARG A 105 -8.80 24.74 2.35
N THR A 106 -8.76 24.98 3.66
CA THR A 106 -8.94 23.91 4.65
C THR A 106 -10.05 24.20 5.66
N GLU A 107 -10.37 23.20 6.46
CA GLU A 107 -11.31 23.28 7.59
C GLU A 107 -10.79 22.47 8.77
N ASN A 108 -11.29 22.77 9.99
CA ASN A 108 -11.00 22.09 11.25
C ASN A 108 -9.56 22.32 11.80
N PHE A 109 -8.90 23.42 11.46
CA PHE A 109 -7.53 23.73 11.90
C PHE A 109 -7.41 23.85 13.42
N GLU A 110 -8.34 24.52 14.11
CA GLU A 110 -8.24 24.74 15.56
C GLU A 110 -8.31 23.43 16.35
N ALA A 111 -9.10 22.46 15.89
CA ALA A 111 -9.15 21.14 16.50
C ALA A 111 -7.82 20.39 16.34
N LEU A 112 -7.19 20.45 15.15
CA LEU A 112 -5.86 19.89 14.93
C LEU A 112 -4.83 20.54 15.85
N LYS A 113 -4.76 21.88 15.88
CA LYS A 113 -3.82 22.64 16.70
C LYS A 113 -3.89 22.25 18.18
N LEU A 114 -5.11 22.11 18.70
CA LEU A 114 -5.31 21.67 20.09
C LEU A 114 -4.82 20.24 20.32
N ALA A 115 -5.14 19.33 19.40
CA ALA A 115 -4.80 17.92 19.52
C ALA A 115 -3.29 17.65 19.46
N VAL A 116 -2.56 18.39 18.61
CA VAL A 116 -1.12 18.19 18.45
C VAL A 116 -0.27 18.92 19.50
N ALA A 117 -0.84 19.80 20.31
CA ALA A 117 -0.10 20.60 21.30
C ALA A 117 0.74 19.78 22.30
N LYS A 118 0.32 18.57 22.63
CA LYS A 118 1.04 17.65 23.52
C LYS A 118 2.25 16.96 22.91
N TYR A 119 2.37 16.94 21.56
CA TYR A 119 3.44 16.23 20.86
C TYR A 119 4.71 17.09 20.77
N THR A 120 5.24 17.50 21.93
CA THR A 120 6.52 18.21 21.99
C THR A 120 7.68 17.31 21.54
N PRO A 121 8.84 17.85 21.15
CA PRO A 121 9.99 17.05 20.76
C PRO A 121 10.37 16.00 21.82
N GLU A 122 10.36 16.36 23.11
CA GLU A 122 10.68 15.47 24.22
C GLU A 122 9.65 14.35 24.39
N PHE A 123 8.36 14.67 24.26
CA PHE A 123 7.31 13.67 24.33
C PHE A 123 7.41 12.69 23.16
N VAL A 124 7.66 13.18 21.94
CA VAL A 124 7.84 12.34 20.75
C VAL A 124 9.08 11.46 20.90
N GLU A 125 10.21 11.99 21.36
CA GLU A 125 11.44 11.22 21.59
C GLU A 125 11.19 10.05 22.57
N SER A 126 10.43 10.28 23.63
CA SER A 126 10.11 9.24 24.63
C SER A 126 9.33 8.05 24.02
N ILE A 127 8.49 8.30 23.01
CA ILE A 127 7.69 7.27 22.32
C ILE A 127 8.50 6.61 21.20
N THR A 128 9.13 7.42 20.34
CA THR A 128 9.65 7.00 19.04
C THR A 128 11.13 6.65 19.05
N SER A 129 11.88 7.14 20.05
CA SER A 129 13.35 7.18 20.10
C SER A 129 14.00 8.09 19.05
N ILE A 130 13.25 8.90 18.33
CA ILE A 130 13.80 9.94 17.44
C ILE A 130 14.32 11.08 18.30
N PRO A 131 15.60 11.49 18.18
CA PRO A 131 16.12 12.64 18.90
C PRO A 131 15.31 13.91 18.61
N GLY A 132 14.93 14.66 19.65
CA GLY A 132 14.12 15.87 19.50
C GLY A 132 14.72 16.89 18.55
N GLY A 133 16.06 17.02 18.54
CA GLY A 133 16.77 17.89 17.59
C GLY A 133 16.62 17.49 16.12
N ASP A 134 16.57 16.18 15.82
CA ASP A 134 16.34 15.70 14.44
C ASP A 134 14.88 15.92 14.03
N LEU A 135 13.94 15.79 14.96
CA LEU A 135 12.53 16.10 14.70
C LEU A 135 12.33 17.58 14.34
N VAL A 136 12.94 18.50 15.12
CA VAL A 136 12.91 19.95 14.83
C VAL A 136 13.54 20.26 13.48
N LYS A 137 14.70 19.66 13.18
CA LYS A 137 15.37 19.81 11.90
C LYS A 137 14.49 19.36 10.73
N ALA A 138 13.80 18.23 10.88
CA ALA A 138 12.88 17.71 9.87
C ALA A 138 11.69 18.65 9.64
N ALA A 139 11.08 19.17 10.71
CA ALA A 139 9.98 20.13 10.62
C ALA A 139 10.40 21.40 9.85
N HIS A 140 11.56 21.96 10.17
CA HIS A 140 12.11 23.13 9.47
C HIS A 140 12.42 22.85 7.99
N LEU A 141 13.03 21.70 7.67
CA LEU A 141 13.35 21.32 6.29
C LEU A 141 12.07 21.21 5.46
N TYR A 142 11.03 20.62 6.01
CA TYR A 142 9.76 20.42 5.30
C TYR A 142 8.98 21.72 5.14
N ALA A 143 8.82 22.49 6.22
CA ALA A 143 7.99 23.69 6.24
C ALA A 143 8.59 24.86 5.45
N LYS A 144 9.94 24.97 5.41
CA LYS A 144 10.64 26.06 4.71
C LYS A 144 10.98 25.72 3.25
N ALA A 145 10.64 24.53 2.77
CA ALA A 145 10.86 24.16 1.38
C ALA A 145 9.92 24.94 0.44
N GLY A 146 10.44 25.39 -0.71
CA GLY A 146 9.63 26.00 -1.77
C GLY A 146 8.58 25.03 -2.31
N ALA A 147 8.93 23.75 -2.46
CA ALA A 147 8.05 22.65 -2.82
C ALA A 147 8.45 21.36 -2.08
N ALA A 148 7.55 20.79 -1.31
CA ALA A 148 7.80 19.54 -0.58
C ALA A 148 6.83 18.43 -0.97
N SER A 149 7.37 17.24 -1.28
CA SER A 149 6.62 16.02 -1.60
C SER A 149 6.70 15.00 -0.49
N ILE A 150 5.57 14.41 -0.13
CA ILE A 150 5.49 13.24 0.74
C ILE A 150 5.34 11.99 -0.13
N LEU A 151 6.24 11.00 0.04
CA LEU A 151 6.12 9.68 -0.57
C LEU A 151 5.98 8.64 0.55
N TYR A 152 4.96 7.79 0.44
CA TYR A 152 4.75 6.75 1.45
C TYR A 152 4.24 5.45 0.82
N ALA A 153 4.45 4.34 1.51
CA ALA A 153 3.98 3.02 1.09
C ALA A 153 3.40 2.23 2.26
N MET A 154 3.43 0.90 2.18
CA MET A 154 2.75 0.01 3.11
C MET A 154 3.34 0.03 4.55
N GLY A 155 4.55 0.53 4.74
CA GLY A 155 5.14 0.70 6.07
C GLY A 155 4.37 1.67 6.97
N ILE A 156 3.64 2.64 6.36
CA ILE A 156 2.75 3.57 7.08
C ILE A 156 1.33 3.00 7.25
N THR A 157 0.87 2.16 6.32
CA THR A 157 -0.55 1.80 6.24
C THR A 157 -0.88 0.43 6.84
N GLN A 158 0.10 -0.46 7.03
CA GLN A 158 -0.09 -1.79 7.58
C GLN A 158 0.06 -1.81 9.11
N HIS A 159 -0.70 -0.94 9.78
CA HIS A 159 -0.85 -0.79 11.22
C HIS A 159 -2.34 -0.64 11.57
N ILE A 160 -2.70 -0.93 12.82
CA ILE A 160 -4.08 -0.65 13.30
C ILE A 160 -4.45 0.83 13.21
N THR A 161 -3.48 1.71 13.08
CA THR A 161 -3.63 3.16 12.92
C THR A 161 -3.28 3.65 11.51
N GLY A 162 -3.21 2.75 10.52
CA GLY A 162 -2.71 3.07 9.18
C GLY A 162 -3.51 4.16 8.47
N THR A 163 -4.83 4.17 8.62
CA THR A 163 -5.68 5.23 8.06
C THR A 163 -5.41 6.59 8.70
N ASP A 164 -5.23 6.63 10.02
CA ASP A 164 -4.95 7.87 10.76
C ASP A 164 -3.52 8.38 10.48
N ALA A 165 -2.55 7.51 10.33
CA ALA A 165 -1.20 7.90 9.90
C ALA A 165 -1.22 8.60 8.53
N VAL A 166 -2.01 8.11 7.58
CA VAL A 166 -2.18 8.78 6.27
C VAL A 166 -2.91 10.12 6.40
N LYS A 167 -3.92 10.25 7.28
CA LYS A 167 -4.55 11.55 7.58
C LYS A 167 -3.55 12.54 8.18
N SER A 168 -2.65 12.08 9.06
CA SER A 168 -1.59 12.93 9.64
C SER A 168 -0.61 13.42 8.56
N LEU A 169 -0.24 12.59 7.58
CA LEU A 169 0.56 13.03 6.43
C LEU A 169 -0.19 14.05 5.56
N ALA A 170 -1.50 13.86 5.36
CA ALA A 170 -2.33 14.81 4.66
C ALA A 170 -2.43 16.16 5.41
N ASN A 171 -2.56 16.12 6.75
CA ASN A 171 -2.51 17.31 7.60
C ASN A 171 -1.19 18.08 7.40
N LEU A 172 -0.05 17.37 7.38
CA LEU A 172 1.26 17.99 7.19
C LEU A 172 1.37 18.73 5.84
N ALA A 173 0.91 18.11 4.76
CA ALA A 173 0.91 18.73 3.45
C ALA A 173 -0.01 19.96 3.37
N MET A 174 -1.22 19.86 3.95
CA MET A 174 -2.16 21.00 4.00
C MET A 174 -1.66 22.14 4.87
N LEU A 175 -1.05 21.83 6.02
CA LEU A 175 -0.55 22.84 6.97
C LEU A 175 0.50 23.76 6.34
N THR A 176 1.26 23.25 5.38
CA THR A 176 2.37 23.97 4.71
C THR A 176 2.07 24.32 3.26
N GLY A 177 0.82 24.20 2.79
CA GLY A 177 0.44 24.48 1.40
C GLY A 177 1.13 23.61 0.35
N ASN A 178 1.70 22.46 0.75
CA ASN A 178 2.43 21.55 -0.13
C ASN A 178 1.51 20.56 -0.85
N ILE A 179 0.49 21.09 -1.55
CA ILE A 179 -0.44 20.30 -2.36
C ILE A 179 -1.03 21.12 -3.51
N GLY A 180 -1.30 20.45 -4.63
CA GLY A 180 -1.98 21.04 -5.78
C GLY A 180 -1.09 21.91 -6.69
N ARG A 181 0.22 21.85 -6.57
CA ARG A 181 1.20 22.56 -7.40
C ARG A 181 2.42 21.67 -7.72
N PRO A 182 3.23 22.03 -8.73
CA PRO A 182 4.40 21.26 -9.10
C PRO A 182 5.38 21.01 -7.94
N GLY A 183 5.97 19.81 -7.90
CA GLY A 183 6.96 19.43 -6.91
C GLY A 183 6.43 19.18 -5.50
N THR A 184 5.10 19.19 -5.31
CA THR A 184 4.47 19.00 -3.99
C THR A 184 3.65 17.71 -3.93
N GLY A 185 2.81 17.57 -2.91
CA GLY A 185 1.77 16.56 -2.84
C GLY A 185 2.00 15.42 -1.86
N VAL A 186 0.96 14.60 -1.75
CA VAL A 186 0.96 13.37 -0.94
C VAL A 186 0.83 12.19 -1.90
N ASN A 187 1.89 11.42 -2.00
CA ASN A 187 2.14 10.50 -3.10
C ASN A 187 2.25 9.04 -2.62
N PRO A 188 1.13 8.30 -2.48
CA PRO A 188 1.15 6.87 -2.17
C PRO A 188 1.81 6.06 -3.29
N LEU A 189 2.81 5.26 -2.93
CA LEU A 189 3.52 4.37 -3.84
C LEU A 189 2.84 3.00 -3.84
N ARG A 190 2.15 2.66 -4.93
CA ARG A 190 1.44 1.38 -5.07
C ARG A 190 2.41 0.22 -5.21
N GLY A 191 2.13 -0.90 -4.55
CA GLY A 191 3.04 -2.04 -4.50
C GLY A 191 2.96 -2.97 -5.72
N GLN A 192 1.78 -3.22 -6.25
CA GLN A 192 1.55 -4.14 -7.36
C GLN A 192 1.17 -3.41 -8.63
N ASN A 193 1.43 -4.06 -9.78
CA ASN A 193 0.96 -3.58 -11.08
C ASN A 193 -0.57 -3.53 -11.08
N ASN A 194 -1.10 -2.44 -11.64
CA ASN A 194 -2.54 -2.23 -11.82
C ASN A 194 -3.40 -2.21 -10.54
N VAL A 195 -2.79 -2.16 -9.34
CA VAL A 195 -3.60 -2.03 -8.11
C VAL A 195 -4.41 -0.72 -8.10
N GLN A 196 -3.88 0.34 -8.71
CA GLN A 196 -4.63 1.58 -8.89
C GLN A 196 -5.84 1.35 -9.81
N GLY A 197 -5.65 0.69 -10.97
CA GLY A 197 -6.73 0.40 -11.91
C GLY A 197 -7.78 -0.54 -11.32
N ALA A 198 -7.38 -1.57 -10.58
CA ALA A 198 -8.32 -2.44 -9.88
C ALA A 198 -9.22 -1.64 -8.92
N CYS A 199 -8.63 -0.73 -8.14
CA CYS A 199 -9.40 0.15 -7.25
C CYS A 199 -10.32 1.11 -8.03
N ASP A 200 -9.83 1.70 -9.13
CA ASP A 200 -10.61 2.62 -9.98
C ASP A 200 -11.82 1.92 -10.60
N MET A 201 -11.71 0.62 -10.88
CA MET A 201 -12.76 -0.21 -11.46
C MET A 201 -13.69 -0.85 -10.43
N GLY A 202 -13.56 -0.50 -9.16
CA GLY A 202 -14.47 -0.98 -8.11
C GLY A 202 -14.13 -2.39 -7.59
N CYS A 203 -12.90 -2.89 -7.75
CA CYS A 203 -12.43 -4.08 -7.03
C CYS A 203 -12.21 -3.75 -5.53
N LEU A 204 -13.22 -3.13 -4.94
CA LEU A 204 -13.31 -2.74 -3.53
C LEU A 204 -14.71 -3.09 -3.03
N PRO A 205 -14.86 -3.62 -1.80
CA PRO A 205 -16.14 -4.12 -1.33
C PRO A 205 -17.25 -3.06 -1.22
N VAL A 206 -16.88 -1.79 -1.18
CA VAL A 206 -17.80 -0.67 -0.91
C VAL A 206 -18.05 0.23 -2.13
N ASN A 207 -17.38 -0.02 -3.28
CA ASN A 207 -17.39 0.90 -4.41
C ASN A 207 -17.71 0.21 -5.74
N PHE A 208 -18.42 0.94 -6.59
CA PHE A 208 -18.40 0.79 -8.05
C PHE A 208 -17.18 1.51 -8.66
N THR A 209 -17.12 1.60 -10.00
CA THR A 209 -16.07 2.36 -10.69
C THR A 209 -16.05 3.82 -10.22
N ALA A 210 -14.89 4.47 -10.33
CA ALA A 210 -14.68 5.86 -9.89
C ALA A 210 -15.01 6.09 -8.40
N TYR A 211 -14.92 5.07 -7.57
CA TYR A 211 -15.17 5.14 -6.12
C TYR A 211 -16.61 5.53 -5.73
N LEU A 212 -17.58 5.34 -6.62
CA LEU A 212 -18.99 5.55 -6.34
C LEU A 212 -19.47 4.49 -5.35
N GLN A 213 -20.15 4.91 -4.29
CA GLN A 213 -20.50 4.03 -3.17
C GLN A 213 -21.68 3.10 -3.50
N VAL A 214 -21.52 1.79 -3.23
CA VAL A 214 -22.57 0.77 -3.41
C VAL A 214 -23.82 1.08 -2.59
N ALA A 215 -23.65 1.55 -1.34
CA ALA A 215 -24.76 1.87 -0.44
C ALA A 215 -25.53 3.14 -0.86
N ASN A 216 -24.99 3.99 -1.72
CA ASN A 216 -25.68 5.19 -2.20
C ASN A 216 -26.65 4.82 -3.33
N GLU A 217 -27.93 5.17 -3.15
CA GLU A 217 -29.00 4.82 -4.10
C GLU A 217 -28.81 5.46 -5.48
N GLU A 218 -28.40 6.73 -5.56
CA GLU A 218 -28.18 7.44 -6.82
C GLU A 218 -27.02 6.80 -7.60
N HIS A 219 -25.92 6.48 -6.90
CA HIS A 219 -24.80 5.78 -7.50
C HIS A 219 -25.21 4.39 -8.02
N ARG A 220 -25.96 3.64 -7.24
CA ARG A 220 -26.42 2.29 -7.62
C ARG A 220 -27.35 2.33 -8.81
N ARG A 221 -28.35 3.21 -8.82
CA ARG A 221 -29.29 3.38 -9.97
C ARG A 221 -28.55 3.64 -11.27
N LYS A 222 -27.52 4.44 -11.27
CA LYS A 222 -26.69 4.67 -12.46
C LYS A 222 -26.17 3.38 -13.10
N PHE A 223 -25.73 2.41 -12.29
CA PHE A 223 -25.25 1.13 -12.80
C PHE A 223 -26.38 0.16 -13.09
N GLU A 224 -27.47 0.19 -12.33
CA GLU A 224 -28.69 -0.59 -12.62
C GLU A 224 -29.27 -0.20 -13.99
N ASP A 225 -29.33 1.09 -14.29
CA ASP A 225 -29.79 1.60 -15.59
C ASP A 225 -28.84 1.19 -16.73
N ALA A 226 -27.53 1.27 -16.49
CA ALA A 226 -26.54 0.92 -17.51
C ALA A 226 -26.48 -0.59 -17.82
N TRP A 227 -26.70 -1.44 -16.81
CA TRP A 227 -26.59 -2.89 -16.93
C TRP A 227 -27.92 -3.62 -17.05
N GLY A 228 -29.04 -2.93 -16.82
CA GLY A 228 -30.38 -3.50 -16.92
C GLY A 228 -30.70 -4.56 -15.84
N VAL A 229 -30.05 -4.48 -14.68
CA VAL A 229 -30.21 -5.44 -13.58
C VAL A 229 -30.34 -4.73 -12.24
N SER A 230 -31.03 -5.33 -11.29
CA SER A 230 -31.06 -4.85 -9.91
C SER A 230 -29.79 -5.26 -9.18
N LEU A 231 -29.18 -4.31 -8.45
CA LEU A 231 -27.95 -4.53 -7.72
C LEU A 231 -28.17 -4.58 -6.21
N ASN A 232 -27.35 -5.36 -5.52
CA ASN A 232 -27.41 -5.44 -4.07
C ASN A 232 -26.99 -4.09 -3.43
N PRO A 233 -27.82 -3.48 -2.58
CA PRO A 233 -27.49 -2.23 -1.91
C PRO A 233 -26.46 -2.38 -0.77
N LYS A 234 -26.16 -3.60 -0.35
CA LYS A 234 -25.23 -3.86 0.75
C LYS A 234 -23.80 -3.92 0.20
N PRO A 235 -22.85 -3.19 0.80
CA PRO A 235 -21.42 -3.37 0.51
C PRO A 235 -20.99 -4.82 0.70
N GLY A 236 -19.96 -5.22 -0.07
CA GLY A 236 -19.31 -6.51 0.09
C GLY A 236 -18.43 -6.55 1.35
N LEU A 237 -17.78 -7.69 1.58
CA LEU A 237 -16.90 -7.93 2.72
C LEU A 237 -15.44 -7.60 2.37
N THR A 238 -14.68 -7.18 3.37
CA THR A 238 -13.20 -7.07 3.28
C THR A 238 -12.57 -8.46 3.42
N ILE A 239 -11.33 -8.64 2.95
CA ILE A 239 -10.63 -9.94 2.98
C ILE A 239 -10.65 -10.58 4.37
N PRO A 240 -10.28 -9.88 5.48
CA PRO A 240 -10.36 -10.49 6.80
C PRO A 240 -11.77 -11.00 7.16
N LYS A 241 -12.81 -10.27 6.75
CA LYS A 241 -14.21 -10.68 7.00
C LYS A 241 -14.67 -11.81 6.06
N ILE A 242 -14.07 -11.94 4.88
CA ILE A 242 -14.31 -13.09 3.99
C ILE A 242 -13.73 -14.36 4.63
N ILE A 243 -12.52 -14.30 5.17
CA ILE A 243 -11.90 -15.43 5.88
C ILE A 243 -12.70 -15.81 7.12
N GLU A 244 -13.12 -14.84 7.93
CA GLU A 244 -14.04 -15.07 9.06
C GLU A 244 -15.36 -15.70 8.62
N GLY A 245 -15.93 -15.23 7.51
CA GLY A 245 -17.15 -15.77 6.93
C GLY A 245 -17.01 -17.21 6.44
N ALA A 246 -15.84 -17.58 5.90
CA ALA A 246 -15.51 -18.96 5.54
C ALA A 246 -15.37 -19.83 6.80
N ASP A 247 -14.71 -19.33 7.85
CA ASP A 247 -14.55 -20.04 9.12
C ASP A 247 -15.88 -20.35 9.81
N THR A 248 -16.80 -19.38 9.81
CA THR A 248 -18.14 -19.50 10.44
C THR A 248 -19.16 -20.21 9.56
N GLY A 249 -18.86 -20.54 8.29
CA GLY A 249 -19.78 -21.12 7.33
C GLY A 249 -20.81 -20.14 6.74
N ALA A 250 -20.67 -18.84 7.00
CA ALA A 250 -21.49 -17.80 6.37
C ALA A 250 -21.16 -17.64 4.87
N ILE A 251 -19.92 -17.91 4.47
CA ILE A 251 -19.46 -18.02 3.08
C ILE A 251 -19.20 -19.50 2.81
N LYS A 252 -19.84 -20.04 1.77
CA LYS A 252 -19.73 -21.45 1.39
C LYS A 252 -18.95 -21.67 0.11
N ALA A 253 -18.93 -20.68 -0.78
CA ALA A 253 -18.19 -20.74 -2.03
C ALA A 253 -17.37 -19.48 -2.22
N LEU A 254 -16.13 -19.61 -2.73
CA LEU A 254 -15.21 -18.50 -2.97
C LEU A 254 -14.51 -18.68 -4.31
N LEU A 255 -14.51 -17.62 -5.13
CA LEU A 255 -13.67 -17.48 -6.31
C LEU A 255 -12.53 -16.50 -5.97
N ILE A 256 -11.30 -16.99 -6.01
CA ILE A 256 -10.08 -16.18 -5.83
C ILE A 256 -9.42 -15.98 -7.19
N MET A 257 -9.13 -14.73 -7.54
CA MET A 257 -8.52 -14.37 -8.83
C MET A 257 -7.20 -13.63 -8.62
N GLY A 258 -6.09 -14.26 -9.01
CA GLY A 258 -4.75 -13.66 -9.02
C GLY A 258 -4.23 -13.29 -7.61
N GLU A 259 -4.65 -13.99 -6.58
CA GLU A 259 -4.28 -13.76 -5.17
C GLU A 259 -3.89 -15.09 -4.51
N ASN A 260 -2.98 -15.02 -3.53
CA ASN A 260 -2.49 -16.18 -2.78
C ASN A 260 -2.63 -15.96 -1.27
N PRO A 261 -3.87 -16.01 -0.70
CA PRO A 261 -4.12 -15.80 0.73
C PRO A 261 -3.28 -16.68 1.65
N MET A 262 -2.95 -17.91 1.23
CA MET A 262 -2.06 -18.82 1.95
C MET A 262 -0.63 -18.29 2.12
N MET A 263 -0.32 -17.12 1.54
CA MET A 263 0.97 -16.43 1.69
C MET A 263 0.80 -14.98 2.13
N SER A 264 -0.25 -14.31 1.66
CA SER A 264 -0.42 -12.86 1.85
C SER A 264 -1.13 -12.48 3.16
N ASP A 265 -2.04 -13.32 3.66
CA ASP A 265 -2.89 -12.99 4.81
C ASP A 265 -2.17 -13.28 6.15
N PRO A 266 -2.55 -12.60 7.24
CA PRO A 266 -1.96 -12.87 8.55
C PRO A 266 -2.48 -14.16 9.15
N ASP A 267 -1.75 -14.75 10.09
CA ASP A 267 -2.13 -16.00 10.77
C ASP A 267 -2.52 -17.11 9.78
N LEU A 268 -1.54 -17.54 8.99
CA LEU A 268 -1.76 -18.51 7.90
C LEU A 268 -2.41 -19.84 8.34
N ALA A 269 -2.26 -20.24 9.60
CA ALA A 269 -2.91 -21.43 10.12
C ALA A 269 -4.44 -21.26 10.17
N HIS A 270 -4.90 -20.06 10.58
CA HIS A 270 -6.31 -19.71 10.55
C HIS A 270 -6.84 -19.59 9.11
N VAL A 271 -6.07 -19.02 8.20
CA VAL A 271 -6.46 -18.90 6.78
C VAL A 271 -6.66 -20.29 6.15
N GLU A 272 -5.70 -21.20 6.33
CA GLU A 272 -5.77 -22.58 5.84
C GLU A 272 -7.01 -23.31 6.37
N HIS A 273 -7.22 -23.23 7.69
CA HIS A 273 -8.39 -23.80 8.34
C HIS A 273 -9.72 -23.23 7.78
N SER A 274 -9.80 -21.92 7.60
CA SER A 274 -11.00 -21.27 7.11
C SER A 274 -11.32 -21.64 5.65
N LEU A 275 -10.30 -21.61 4.78
CA LEU A 275 -10.48 -22.00 3.37
C LEU A 275 -10.86 -23.47 3.21
N SER A 276 -10.36 -24.37 4.07
CA SER A 276 -10.71 -25.80 4.04
C SER A 276 -12.15 -26.12 4.44
N LYS A 277 -12.88 -25.16 5.04
CA LYS A 277 -14.30 -25.30 5.38
C LYS A 277 -15.27 -24.94 4.26
N LEU A 278 -14.78 -24.35 3.19
CA LEU A 278 -15.62 -23.97 2.04
C LEU A 278 -16.20 -25.22 1.35
N ASP A 279 -17.46 -25.15 0.94
CA ASP A 279 -18.10 -26.16 0.10
C ASP A 279 -17.53 -26.16 -1.32
N LEU A 280 -16.99 -25.00 -1.79
CA LEU A 280 -16.37 -24.84 -3.09
C LEU A 280 -15.33 -23.73 -3.05
N LEU A 281 -14.08 -24.06 -3.33
CA LEU A 281 -13.01 -23.10 -3.56
C LEU A 281 -12.53 -23.16 -5.03
N VAL A 282 -12.70 -22.05 -5.75
CA VAL A 282 -12.22 -21.89 -7.12
C VAL A 282 -11.07 -20.88 -7.12
N VAL A 283 -9.94 -21.25 -7.72
CA VAL A 283 -8.78 -20.36 -7.87
C VAL A 283 -8.49 -20.13 -9.34
N GLN A 284 -8.45 -18.87 -9.76
CA GLN A 284 -8.03 -18.45 -11.09
C GLN A 284 -6.66 -17.80 -11.00
N ASP A 285 -5.62 -18.45 -11.51
CA ASP A 285 -4.25 -17.95 -11.43
C ASP A 285 -3.39 -18.43 -12.60
N ILE A 286 -2.24 -17.81 -12.78
CA ILE A 286 -1.23 -18.17 -13.80
C ILE A 286 -0.33 -19.33 -13.38
N PHE A 287 -0.28 -19.65 -12.08
CA PHE A 287 0.47 -20.78 -11.51
C PHE A 287 -0.35 -21.49 -10.45
N LEU A 288 -0.13 -22.79 -10.31
CA LEU A 288 -0.57 -23.54 -9.14
C LEU A 288 0.27 -23.11 -7.94
N ASN A 289 -0.31 -22.26 -7.10
CA ASN A 289 0.28 -21.73 -5.87
C ASN A 289 -0.27 -22.46 -4.64
N GLU A 290 0.11 -22.02 -3.43
CA GLU A 290 -0.29 -22.64 -2.18
C GLU A 290 -1.82 -22.64 -2.00
N THR A 291 -2.49 -21.53 -2.34
CA THR A 291 -3.96 -21.43 -2.29
C THR A 291 -4.61 -22.31 -3.36
N GLY A 292 -4.08 -22.31 -4.58
CA GLY A 292 -4.55 -23.17 -5.66
C GLY A 292 -4.44 -24.65 -5.36
N SER A 293 -3.47 -25.03 -4.51
CA SER A 293 -3.31 -26.43 -4.07
C SER A 293 -4.40 -26.91 -3.10
N LEU A 294 -5.15 -25.98 -2.49
CA LEU A 294 -6.31 -26.29 -1.65
C LEU A 294 -7.63 -26.25 -2.44
N ALA A 295 -7.61 -25.72 -3.67
CA ALA A 295 -8.83 -25.45 -4.43
C ALA A 295 -9.46 -26.73 -5.01
N ASP A 296 -10.80 -26.76 -5.06
CA ASP A 296 -11.56 -27.81 -5.75
C ASP A 296 -11.43 -27.67 -7.27
N VAL A 297 -11.32 -26.40 -7.76
CA VAL A 297 -11.18 -26.09 -9.19
C VAL A 297 -10.12 -25.00 -9.38
N VAL A 298 -9.20 -25.25 -10.32
CA VAL A 298 -8.21 -24.25 -10.74
C VAL A 298 -8.46 -23.87 -12.21
N LEU A 299 -8.60 -22.57 -12.46
CA LEU A 299 -8.83 -22.01 -13.78
C LEU A 299 -7.53 -21.33 -14.27
N PRO A 300 -6.89 -21.82 -15.36
CA PRO A 300 -5.64 -21.25 -15.84
C PRO A 300 -5.87 -19.90 -16.51
N ALA A 301 -5.21 -18.86 -15.99
CA ALA A 301 -5.29 -17.49 -16.49
C ALA A 301 -4.05 -17.06 -17.26
N CYS A 302 -4.20 -16.05 -18.12
CA CYS A 302 -3.10 -15.44 -18.85
C CYS A 302 -2.29 -14.50 -17.99
N ALA A 303 -0.96 -14.55 -18.13
CA ALA A 303 -0.06 -13.52 -17.64
C ALA A 303 -0.23 -12.20 -18.40
N TRP A 304 0.32 -11.11 -17.86
CA TRP A 304 0.17 -9.77 -18.45
C TRP A 304 0.70 -9.65 -19.89
N ALA A 305 1.74 -10.42 -20.25
CA ALA A 305 2.31 -10.42 -21.60
C ALA A 305 1.52 -11.27 -22.61
N GLU A 306 0.58 -12.09 -22.14
CA GLU A 306 -0.22 -13.03 -22.93
C GLU A 306 -1.60 -12.49 -23.28
N LYS A 307 -1.98 -11.34 -22.72
CA LYS A 307 -3.29 -10.71 -22.88
C LYS A 307 -3.20 -9.22 -23.24
N GLU A 308 -4.33 -8.65 -23.60
CA GLU A 308 -4.48 -7.24 -23.94
C GLU A 308 -5.42 -6.54 -22.94
N GLY A 309 -5.21 -5.22 -22.76
CA GLY A 309 -6.07 -4.42 -21.89
C GLY A 309 -5.44 -3.10 -21.51
N THR A 310 -5.78 -2.60 -20.31
CA THR A 310 -5.21 -1.37 -19.75
C THR A 310 -4.74 -1.60 -18.32
N TYR A 311 -3.64 -0.94 -17.96
CA TYR A 311 -3.15 -0.86 -16.58
C TYR A 311 -3.09 0.60 -16.15
N THR A 312 -3.46 0.87 -14.89
CA THR A 312 -3.31 2.18 -14.28
C THR A 312 -2.18 2.13 -13.26
N ASN A 313 -1.14 2.93 -13.48
CA ASN A 313 0.01 2.98 -12.58
C ASN A 313 -0.25 3.87 -11.34
N THR A 314 0.74 3.97 -10.44
CA THR A 314 0.60 4.71 -9.17
C THR A 314 0.26 6.18 -9.36
N GLU A 315 0.73 6.83 -10.45
CA GLU A 315 0.43 8.23 -10.78
C GLU A 315 -0.90 8.43 -11.53
N ARG A 316 -1.80 7.44 -11.50
CA ARG A 316 -3.13 7.50 -12.15
C ARG A 316 -3.07 7.46 -13.69
N ARG A 317 -1.94 7.08 -14.28
CA ARG A 317 -1.78 6.99 -15.72
C ARG A 317 -2.33 5.66 -16.23
N VAL A 318 -3.37 5.73 -17.04
CA VAL A 318 -3.96 4.59 -17.75
C VAL A 318 -3.15 4.34 -19.02
N GLN A 319 -2.61 3.13 -19.14
CA GLN A 319 -1.67 2.73 -20.19
C GLN A 319 -2.15 1.45 -20.88
N ARG A 320 -1.81 1.31 -22.16
CA ARG A 320 -2.10 0.08 -22.90
C ARG A 320 -1.16 -1.06 -22.51
N VAL A 321 -1.74 -2.23 -22.28
CA VAL A 321 -1.03 -3.50 -22.24
C VAL A 321 -1.33 -4.24 -23.54
N ARG A 322 -0.30 -4.67 -24.26
CA ARG A 322 -0.42 -5.37 -25.53
C ARG A 322 0.09 -6.80 -25.38
N LYS A 323 -0.64 -7.72 -25.99
CA LYS A 323 -0.21 -9.11 -26.06
C LYS A 323 1.14 -9.19 -26.79
N ALA A 324 2.12 -9.77 -26.15
CA ALA A 324 3.48 -9.96 -26.69
C ALA A 324 3.79 -11.43 -27.01
N VAL A 325 3.16 -12.37 -26.30
CA VAL A 325 3.37 -13.81 -26.46
C VAL A 325 2.02 -14.55 -26.43
N ASN A 326 1.98 -15.76 -26.94
CA ASN A 326 0.78 -16.60 -26.86
C ASN A 326 0.61 -17.16 -25.44
N ALA A 327 -0.64 -17.30 -25.03
CA ALA A 327 -0.98 -17.99 -23.79
C ALA A 327 -0.56 -19.48 -23.86
N PRO A 328 -0.06 -20.06 -22.78
CA PRO A 328 0.29 -21.49 -22.73
C PRO A 328 -0.98 -22.33 -22.56
N GLY A 329 -0.99 -23.50 -23.23
CA GLY A 329 -2.05 -24.49 -23.09
C GLY A 329 -3.46 -23.94 -23.27
N GLU A 330 -4.31 -24.11 -22.27
CA GLU A 330 -5.71 -23.65 -22.27
C GLU A 330 -5.93 -22.35 -21.48
N ALA A 331 -4.87 -21.66 -21.08
CA ALA A 331 -4.97 -20.39 -20.34
C ALA A 331 -5.75 -19.34 -21.17
N ARG A 332 -6.61 -18.59 -20.48
CA ARG A 332 -7.47 -17.57 -21.06
C ARG A 332 -7.31 -16.23 -20.34
N ASP A 333 -7.68 -15.15 -21.03
CA ASP A 333 -7.77 -13.84 -20.42
C ASP A 333 -8.78 -13.86 -19.28
N ASP A 334 -8.50 -13.15 -18.18
CA ASP A 334 -9.35 -13.13 -16.99
C ASP A 334 -10.80 -12.74 -17.33
N TRP A 335 -10.98 -11.73 -18.21
CA TRP A 335 -12.30 -11.30 -18.63
C TRP A 335 -13.06 -12.37 -19.43
N GLN A 336 -12.36 -13.22 -20.19
CA GLN A 336 -12.98 -14.34 -20.90
C GLN A 336 -13.48 -15.40 -19.92
N ILE A 337 -12.67 -15.76 -18.92
CA ILE A 337 -13.04 -16.71 -17.87
C ILE A 337 -14.29 -16.22 -17.16
N LEU A 338 -14.30 -14.93 -16.73
CA LEU A 338 -15.43 -14.32 -16.04
C LEU A 338 -16.68 -14.26 -16.94
N THR A 339 -16.53 -13.92 -18.22
CA THR A 339 -17.64 -13.91 -19.20
C THR A 339 -18.23 -15.31 -19.38
N MET A 340 -17.39 -16.33 -19.51
CA MET A 340 -17.85 -17.71 -19.63
C MET A 340 -18.58 -18.18 -18.38
N LEU A 341 -18.05 -17.87 -17.20
CA LEU A 341 -18.68 -18.19 -15.91
C LEU A 341 -20.03 -17.49 -15.76
N ALA A 342 -20.08 -16.18 -15.99
CA ALA A 342 -21.31 -15.39 -15.90
C ALA A 342 -22.40 -15.92 -16.84
N ASN A 343 -22.05 -16.25 -18.09
CA ASN A 343 -22.99 -16.79 -19.07
C ASN A 343 -23.48 -18.21 -18.69
N LYS A 344 -22.62 -19.02 -18.06
CA LYS A 344 -23.05 -20.32 -17.46
C LYS A 344 -24.02 -20.14 -16.29
N MET A 345 -23.94 -19.02 -15.58
CA MET A 345 -24.84 -18.65 -14.48
C MET A 345 -26.10 -17.91 -14.96
N GLY A 346 -26.29 -17.74 -16.27
CA GLY A 346 -27.49 -17.16 -16.87
C GLY A 346 -27.38 -15.69 -17.25
N ALA A 347 -26.19 -15.06 -17.20
CA ALA A 347 -25.96 -13.75 -17.77
C ALA A 347 -25.90 -13.83 -19.32
N ASP A 348 -26.04 -12.70 -20.00
CA ASP A 348 -25.92 -12.58 -21.45
C ASP A 348 -24.79 -11.59 -21.82
N TRP A 349 -23.59 -11.85 -21.33
CA TRP A 349 -22.43 -11.01 -21.62
C TRP A 349 -21.84 -11.34 -23.01
N LYS A 350 -21.67 -10.31 -23.85
CA LYS A 350 -21.25 -10.44 -25.24
C LYS A 350 -19.90 -9.81 -25.55
N TYR A 351 -19.03 -9.70 -24.55
CA TYR A 351 -17.69 -9.16 -24.78
C TYR A 351 -16.88 -10.08 -25.68
N VAL A 352 -16.29 -9.50 -26.72
CA VAL A 352 -15.44 -10.21 -27.70
C VAL A 352 -13.99 -9.76 -27.65
N GLN A 353 -13.72 -8.64 -27.02
CA GLN A 353 -12.37 -8.05 -26.86
C GLN A 353 -12.32 -7.09 -25.67
N ALA A 354 -11.14 -6.89 -25.10
CA ALA A 354 -10.94 -6.00 -23.95
C ALA A 354 -11.27 -4.51 -24.26
N LYS A 355 -11.17 -4.10 -25.54
CA LYS A 355 -11.57 -2.76 -25.97
C LYS A 355 -13.07 -2.50 -25.72
N ALA A 356 -13.95 -3.46 -25.96
CA ALA A 356 -15.38 -3.30 -25.70
C ALA A 356 -15.67 -3.10 -24.21
N ILE A 357 -14.91 -3.75 -23.33
CA ILE A 357 -14.99 -3.51 -21.87
C ILE A 357 -14.56 -2.09 -21.53
N MET A 358 -13.47 -1.58 -22.15
CA MET A 358 -13.02 -0.20 -21.92
C MET A 358 -14.04 0.84 -22.42
N GLU A 359 -14.72 0.58 -23.52
CA GLU A 359 -15.80 1.43 -24.04
C GLU A 359 -16.97 1.52 -23.05
N GLU A 360 -17.33 0.40 -22.41
CA GLU A 360 -18.34 0.39 -21.36
C GLU A 360 -17.84 1.12 -20.10
N ILE A 361 -16.60 0.91 -19.67
CA ILE A 361 -15.98 1.67 -18.56
C ILE A 361 -16.11 3.17 -18.83
N ASN A 362 -15.78 3.63 -20.03
CA ASN A 362 -15.86 5.05 -20.40
C ASN A 362 -17.29 5.59 -20.31
N SER A 363 -18.30 4.77 -20.59
CA SER A 363 -19.71 5.17 -20.54
C SER A 363 -20.22 5.38 -19.10
N VAL A 364 -19.76 4.55 -18.15
CA VAL A 364 -20.21 4.56 -16.75
C VAL A 364 -19.24 5.27 -15.80
N THR A 365 -18.02 5.62 -16.24
CA THR A 365 -16.95 6.18 -15.39
C THR A 365 -16.55 7.57 -15.86
N ALA A 366 -17.14 8.61 -15.28
CA ALA A 366 -16.95 10.00 -15.72
C ALA A 366 -15.46 10.42 -15.78
N SER A 367 -14.64 9.99 -14.83
CA SER A 367 -13.20 10.31 -14.78
C SER A 367 -12.39 9.60 -15.89
N TYR A 368 -12.95 8.59 -16.55
CA TYR A 368 -12.32 7.84 -17.64
C TYR A 368 -12.91 8.13 -19.01
N LYS A 369 -13.99 8.91 -19.10
CA LYS A 369 -14.77 9.13 -20.34
C LYS A 369 -13.93 9.54 -21.54
N GLY A 370 -12.87 10.32 -21.35
CA GLY A 370 -11.94 10.74 -22.39
C GLY A 370 -10.76 9.80 -22.63
N ILE A 371 -10.65 8.66 -21.94
CA ILE A 371 -9.51 7.74 -22.03
C ILE A 371 -9.87 6.58 -22.97
N THR A 372 -9.66 6.77 -24.28
CA THR A 372 -9.90 5.73 -25.27
C THR A 372 -8.62 5.00 -25.65
N TYR A 373 -8.74 3.80 -26.23
CA TYR A 373 -7.59 3.01 -26.69
C TYR A 373 -6.69 3.77 -27.65
N GLU A 374 -7.28 4.58 -28.53
CA GLU A 374 -6.57 5.40 -29.50
C GLU A 374 -5.74 6.49 -28.80
N ARG A 375 -6.33 7.15 -27.81
CA ARG A 375 -5.66 8.25 -27.08
C ARG A 375 -4.53 7.78 -26.16
N ILE A 376 -4.59 6.54 -25.69
CA ILE A 376 -3.56 5.96 -24.82
C ILE A 376 -2.60 5.03 -25.57
N ALA A 377 -2.54 5.15 -26.90
CA ALA A 377 -1.74 4.27 -27.75
C ALA A 377 -0.24 4.31 -27.38
N ASP A 378 0.29 5.48 -27.02
CA ASP A 378 1.72 5.69 -26.79
C ASP A 378 2.07 5.86 -25.30
N THR A 379 1.71 7.01 -24.70
CA THR A 379 2.19 7.40 -23.36
C THR A 379 1.18 7.19 -22.25
N GLY A 380 -0.08 6.92 -22.57
CA GLY A 380 -1.17 6.86 -21.62
C GLY A 380 -1.63 8.24 -21.12
N ILE A 381 -2.76 8.27 -20.39
CA ILE A 381 -3.40 9.50 -19.87
C ILE A 381 -3.69 9.34 -18.39
N GLN A 382 -3.40 10.39 -17.61
CA GLN A 382 -3.74 10.45 -16.19
C GLN A 382 -5.18 10.90 -15.98
N TRP A 383 -5.95 10.11 -15.25
CA TRP A 383 -7.30 10.52 -14.86
C TRP A 383 -7.27 11.55 -13.70
N PRO A 384 -8.32 12.40 -13.53
CA PRO A 384 -9.53 12.53 -14.33
C PRO A 384 -9.29 13.03 -15.75
N CYS A 385 -10.01 12.43 -16.71
CA CYS A 385 -10.06 12.87 -18.10
C CYS A 385 -11.50 12.77 -18.60
N PRO A 386 -12.35 13.80 -18.31
CA PRO A 386 -13.80 13.72 -18.44
C PRO A 386 -14.31 13.89 -19.88
N THR A 387 -13.50 14.38 -20.82
CA THR A 387 -13.86 14.54 -22.22
C THR A 387 -12.75 14.10 -23.16
N LEU A 388 -13.05 13.91 -24.44
CA LEU A 388 -12.07 13.52 -25.46
C LEU A 388 -11.00 14.60 -25.69
N GLU A 389 -11.32 15.86 -25.46
CA GLU A 389 -10.39 17.00 -25.63
C GLU A 389 -9.52 17.22 -24.39
N HIS A 390 -9.92 16.70 -23.23
CA HIS A 390 -9.20 16.93 -21.98
C HIS A 390 -7.83 16.24 -22.00
N PRO A 391 -6.72 16.94 -21.69
CA PRO A 391 -5.36 16.36 -21.81
C PRO A 391 -5.00 15.32 -20.72
N GLY A 392 -5.86 15.11 -19.75
CA GLY A 392 -5.57 14.40 -18.50
C GLY A 392 -5.20 15.36 -17.37
N THR A 393 -5.05 14.83 -16.16
CA THR A 393 -4.82 15.63 -14.95
C THR A 393 -3.53 15.19 -14.25
N PRO A 394 -2.37 15.75 -14.58
CA PRO A 394 -1.10 15.40 -13.94
C PRO A 394 -1.06 15.72 -12.44
N ILE A 395 -1.67 16.82 -12.02
CA ILE A 395 -1.71 17.30 -10.64
C ILE A 395 -3.16 17.42 -10.17
N LEU A 396 -3.50 16.73 -9.09
CA LEU A 396 -4.80 16.84 -8.44
C LEU A 396 -4.84 18.04 -7.48
N HIS A 397 -6.03 18.52 -7.19
CA HIS A 397 -6.29 19.54 -6.15
C HIS A 397 -5.65 20.92 -6.43
N SER A 398 -5.33 21.25 -7.67
CA SER A 398 -4.70 22.54 -8.02
C SER A 398 -5.60 23.73 -7.70
N ALA A 399 -6.91 23.65 -7.99
CA ALA A 399 -7.86 24.71 -7.66
C ALA A 399 -8.58 24.46 -6.33
N ILE A 400 -9.25 23.30 -6.22
CA ILE A 400 -10.03 22.89 -5.05
C ILE A 400 -9.78 21.41 -4.75
N PHE A 401 -10.04 20.99 -3.53
CA PHE A 401 -10.07 19.58 -3.19
C PHE A 401 -11.34 18.92 -3.77
N THR A 402 -11.27 17.62 -4.07
CA THR A 402 -12.45 16.89 -4.59
C THR A 402 -13.65 16.97 -3.63
N ARG A 403 -13.40 17.08 -2.31
CA ARG A 403 -14.44 17.28 -1.29
C ARG A 403 -14.81 18.77 -1.05
N GLY A 404 -14.27 19.70 -1.82
CA GLY A 404 -14.40 21.15 -1.64
C GLY A 404 -13.23 21.75 -0.86
N ARG A 405 -13.22 21.64 0.47
CA ARG A 405 -12.10 22.04 1.35
C ARG A 405 -11.37 20.83 1.88
N GLY A 406 -10.07 20.94 2.11
CA GLY A 406 -9.27 19.91 2.75
C GLY A 406 -9.62 19.81 4.24
N LEU A 407 -9.80 18.59 4.75
CA LEU A 407 -10.16 18.35 6.16
C LEU A 407 -8.92 18.02 6.99
N PHE A 408 -8.61 18.87 7.96
CA PHE A 408 -7.70 18.50 9.03
C PHE A 408 -8.37 17.46 9.95
N SER A 409 -7.72 16.32 10.08
CA SER A 409 -8.19 15.23 10.94
C SER A 409 -7.44 15.23 12.26
N VAL A 410 -8.15 15.14 13.36
CA VAL A 410 -7.55 14.84 14.67
C VAL A 410 -7.17 13.38 14.71
N THR A 411 -5.90 13.08 14.97
CA THR A 411 -5.34 11.73 15.07
C THR A 411 -4.52 11.61 16.35
N GLU A 412 -4.65 10.47 17.03
CA GLU A 412 -3.97 10.19 18.28
C GLU A 412 -3.05 8.99 18.14
N TYR A 413 -1.85 9.09 18.74
CA TYR A 413 -1.00 7.92 18.88
C TYR A 413 -1.63 6.93 19.84
N ILE A 414 -1.76 5.71 19.38
CA ILE A 414 -2.05 4.53 20.19
C ILE A 414 -0.96 3.48 19.93
N PRO A 415 -0.52 2.72 20.94
CA PRO A 415 0.46 1.66 20.74
C PRO A 415 -0.03 0.58 19.76
N PRO A 416 0.90 -0.17 19.11
CA PRO A 416 0.56 -1.35 18.35
C PRO A 416 -0.29 -2.35 19.13
N ALA A 417 -1.12 -3.13 18.43
CA ALA A 417 -2.02 -4.09 19.06
C ALA A 417 -1.27 -5.20 19.82
N GLU A 418 -0.09 -5.58 19.37
CA GLU A 418 0.79 -6.51 20.07
C GLU A 418 2.09 -5.84 20.47
N GLN A 419 2.45 -5.93 21.74
CA GLN A 419 3.69 -5.41 22.27
C GLN A 419 4.59 -6.56 22.74
N THR A 420 5.89 -6.27 22.82
CA THR A 420 6.89 -7.19 23.37
C THR A 420 6.70 -7.41 24.86
N ASP A 421 7.07 -8.61 25.32
CA ASP A 421 7.17 -8.99 26.73
C ASP A 421 8.39 -9.90 26.97
N ASP A 422 8.57 -10.36 28.18
CA ASP A 422 9.72 -11.24 28.54
C ASP A 422 9.74 -12.55 27.76
N GLN A 423 8.59 -13.02 27.27
CA GLN A 423 8.49 -14.27 26.49
C GLN A 423 8.76 -14.02 25.00
N TYR A 424 8.36 -12.87 24.47
CA TYR A 424 8.52 -12.47 23.08
C TYR A 424 9.17 -11.07 23.01
N PRO A 425 10.48 -10.98 23.25
CA PRO A 425 11.15 -9.69 23.50
C PRO A 425 11.50 -8.88 22.26
N PHE A 426 11.31 -9.42 21.04
CA PHE A 426 11.64 -8.73 19.80
C PHE A 426 10.41 -8.26 19.04
N VAL A 427 10.51 -7.06 18.45
CA VAL A 427 9.54 -6.57 17.49
C VAL A 427 9.90 -7.11 16.09
N LEU A 428 9.02 -7.89 15.50
CA LEU A 428 9.12 -8.29 14.10
C LEU A 428 8.44 -7.24 13.21
N THR A 429 9.17 -6.73 12.23
CA THR A 429 8.62 -6.00 11.09
C THR A 429 8.83 -6.77 9.78
N THR A 430 7.88 -6.70 8.87
CA THR A 430 7.91 -7.41 7.59
C THR A 430 8.06 -6.45 6.41
N GLY A 431 8.52 -6.95 5.28
CA GLY A 431 8.65 -6.11 4.09
C GLY A 431 9.04 -6.88 2.84
N ARG A 432 9.40 -6.11 1.82
CA ARG A 432 9.85 -6.60 0.51
C ARG A 432 11.35 -6.46 0.35
N ILE A 433 11.90 -7.23 -0.59
CA ILE A 433 13.27 -7.12 -1.06
C ILE A 433 13.31 -7.01 -2.58
N LEU A 434 14.41 -6.52 -3.13
CA LEU A 434 14.56 -6.13 -4.53
C LEU A 434 14.19 -7.24 -5.53
N TYR A 435 14.62 -8.48 -5.29
CA TYR A 435 14.56 -9.56 -6.28
C TYR A 435 13.28 -10.40 -6.21
N GLN A 436 12.39 -10.11 -5.27
CA GLN A 436 11.14 -10.87 -5.11
C GLN A 436 9.92 -9.95 -5.24
N TYR A 437 8.92 -10.42 -5.97
CA TYR A 437 7.68 -9.68 -6.20
C TYR A 437 6.52 -10.27 -5.37
N HIS A 438 5.96 -9.49 -4.45
CA HIS A 438 4.83 -9.83 -3.58
C HIS A 438 5.02 -11.18 -2.87
N THR A 439 4.08 -12.13 -2.99
CA THR A 439 4.17 -13.50 -2.45
C THR A 439 5.23 -14.38 -3.15
N ALA A 440 5.93 -13.82 -4.13
CA ALA A 440 6.93 -14.48 -4.96
C ALA A 440 6.40 -15.64 -5.82
N THR A 441 5.10 -15.80 -5.97
CA THR A 441 4.47 -16.80 -6.84
C THR A 441 5.06 -16.79 -8.26
N MET A 442 5.36 -15.62 -8.82
CA MET A 442 6.03 -15.48 -10.12
C MET A 442 7.57 -15.50 -9.99
N SER A 443 8.12 -14.65 -9.13
CA SER A 443 9.56 -14.37 -9.10
C SER A 443 10.40 -15.56 -8.62
N ARG A 444 9.89 -16.40 -7.73
CA ARG A 444 10.57 -17.64 -7.29
C ARG A 444 10.59 -18.75 -8.36
N ARG A 445 9.87 -18.58 -9.46
CA ARG A 445 9.96 -19.47 -10.64
C ARG A 445 10.97 -18.99 -11.67
N SER A 446 11.64 -17.85 -11.42
CA SER A 446 12.74 -17.34 -12.24
C SER A 446 14.09 -17.69 -11.59
N GLN A 447 14.87 -18.59 -12.22
CA GLN A 447 16.18 -19.03 -11.70
C GLN A 447 17.14 -17.84 -11.48
N GLY A 448 17.13 -16.84 -12.37
CA GLY A 448 17.96 -15.65 -12.26
C GLY A 448 17.63 -14.80 -11.02
N LEU A 449 16.36 -14.70 -10.63
CA LEU A 449 15.94 -14.01 -9.42
C LEU A 449 16.22 -14.84 -8.16
N VAL A 450 15.92 -16.14 -8.20
CA VAL A 450 16.17 -17.06 -7.08
C VAL A 450 17.66 -17.12 -6.73
N SER A 451 18.55 -17.12 -7.72
CA SER A 451 20.01 -17.14 -7.46
C SER A 451 20.52 -15.92 -6.68
N ARG A 452 19.80 -14.81 -6.71
CA ARG A 452 20.15 -13.59 -5.96
C ARG A 452 19.70 -13.61 -4.50
N THR A 453 18.58 -14.27 -4.22
CA THR A 453 17.99 -14.39 -2.88
C THR A 453 17.36 -15.77 -2.73
N PRO A 454 18.18 -16.83 -2.60
CA PRO A 454 17.70 -18.22 -2.67
C PRO A 454 16.89 -18.65 -1.46
N GLU A 455 17.16 -18.11 -0.28
CA GLU A 455 16.63 -18.58 1.00
C GLU A 455 16.03 -17.42 1.81
N ALA A 456 15.09 -17.76 2.68
CA ALA A 456 14.54 -16.87 3.67
C ALA A 456 15.60 -16.47 4.71
N PHE A 457 15.55 -15.22 5.15
CA PHE A 457 16.47 -14.69 6.15
C PHE A 457 15.76 -13.71 7.10
N MET A 458 16.39 -13.52 8.27
CA MET A 458 16.00 -12.50 9.26
C MET A 458 17.16 -11.53 9.47
N GLU A 459 16.96 -10.25 9.20
CA GLU A 459 17.92 -9.22 9.62
C GLU A 459 17.84 -9.02 11.13
N ILE A 460 18.97 -9.08 11.80
CA ILE A 460 19.12 -8.89 13.25
C ILE A 460 20.32 -8.01 13.56
N ASN A 461 20.16 -7.13 14.57
CA ASN A 461 21.25 -6.28 15.05
C ASN A 461 22.43 -7.09 15.56
N PRO A 462 23.70 -6.74 15.24
CA PRO A 462 24.88 -7.46 15.71
C PRO A 462 24.98 -7.62 17.24
N ALA A 463 24.53 -6.63 18.03
CA ALA A 463 24.55 -6.72 19.48
C ALA A 463 23.55 -7.77 20.00
N ASP A 464 22.32 -7.77 19.47
CA ASP A 464 21.30 -8.76 19.83
C ASP A 464 21.72 -10.18 19.39
N ALA A 465 22.28 -10.33 18.20
CA ALA A 465 22.83 -11.60 17.73
C ALA A 465 23.96 -12.10 18.65
N GLY A 466 24.83 -11.20 19.10
CA GLY A 466 25.89 -11.51 20.06
C GLY A 466 25.36 -11.99 21.42
N GLU A 467 24.34 -11.33 21.98
CA GLU A 467 23.69 -11.72 23.24
C GLU A 467 23.00 -13.08 23.14
N LEU A 468 22.39 -13.38 21.99
CA LEU A 468 21.78 -14.68 21.70
C LEU A 468 22.81 -15.75 21.26
N GLY A 469 24.07 -15.36 21.06
CA GLY A 469 25.14 -16.21 20.56
C GLY A 469 24.92 -16.67 19.11
N ILE A 470 24.12 -15.96 18.31
CA ILE A 470 23.79 -16.29 16.92
C ILE A 470 24.87 -15.74 16.00
N LYS A 471 25.32 -16.59 15.05
CA LYS A 471 26.28 -16.20 14.00
C LYS A 471 25.56 -15.87 12.69
N ASN A 472 26.21 -15.04 11.87
CA ASN A 472 25.70 -14.74 10.52
C ASN A 472 25.58 -16.02 9.67
N GLY A 473 24.42 -16.21 9.01
CA GLY A 473 24.10 -17.39 8.23
C GLY A 473 23.64 -18.61 9.05
N GLU A 474 23.65 -18.53 10.38
CA GLU A 474 23.18 -19.62 11.24
C GLU A 474 21.67 -19.85 11.09
N LYS A 475 21.24 -21.11 11.15
CA LYS A 475 19.83 -21.49 11.10
C LYS A 475 19.20 -21.23 12.47
N ILE A 476 18.11 -20.51 12.46
CA ILE A 476 17.38 -20.07 13.66
C ILE A 476 15.89 -20.35 13.54
N GLU A 477 15.24 -20.53 14.66
CA GLU A 477 13.79 -20.55 14.78
C GLU A 477 13.30 -19.20 15.30
N VAL A 478 12.28 -18.64 14.63
CA VAL A 478 11.55 -17.46 15.07
C VAL A 478 10.12 -17.86 15.37
N SER A 479 9.64 -17.59 16.56
CA SER A 479 8.30 -17.98 17.01
C SER A 479 7.52 -16.78 17.53
N SER A 480 6.21 -16.79 17.32
CA SER A 480 5.22 -15.90 17.92
C SER A 480 4.18 -16.72 18.69
N ARG A 481 3.16 -16.08 19.23
CA ARG A 481 2.03 -16.77 19.88
C ARG A 481 1.19 -17.62 18.92
N ARG A 482 1.41 -17.51 17.60
CA ARG A 482 0.62 -18.14 16.51
C ARG A 482 1.33 -19.30 15.82
N GLY A 483 2.65 -19.34 15.89
CA GLY A 483 3.43 -20.39 15.25
C GLY A 483 4.92 -20.09 15.23
N SER A 484 5.67 -20.92 14.50
CA SER A 484 7.10 -20.73 14.30
C SER A 484 7.51 -20.95 12.84
N ILE A 485 8.63 -20.37 12.46
CA ILE A 485 9.30 -20.56 11.18
C ILE A 485 10.80 -20.74 11.40
N THR A 486 11.46 -21.43 10.47
CA THR A 486 12.90 -21.63 10.50
C THR A 486 13.53 -20.95 9.29
N LEU A 487 14.58 -20.15 9.50
CA LEU A 487 15.26 -19.39 8.46
C LEU A 487 16.71 -19.08 8.89
N ARG A 488 17.47 -18.36 8.03
CA ARG A 488 18.85 -17.97 8.35
C ARG A 488 18.90 -16.59 9.00
N ALA A 489 19.81 -16.42 9.95
CA ALA A 489 20.15 -15.11 10.50
C ALA A 489 21.03 -14.32 9.50
N ASP A 490 20.65 -13.09 9.24
CA ASP A 490 21.42 -12.09 8.52
C ASP A 490 21.88 -11.01 9.52
N VAL A 491 23.06 -11.20 10.10
CA VAL A 491 23.59 -10.34 11.16
C VAL A 491 24.24 -9.11 10.53
N ARG A 492 23.51 -7.99 10.58
CA ARG A 492 23.98 -6.70 10.05
C ARG A 492 23.30 -5.52 10.73
N ASP A 493 23.94 -4.35 10.68
CA ASP A 493 23.40 -3.11 11.25
C ASP A 493 22.37 -2.46 10.29
N ARG A 494 21.25 -3.15 10.09
CA ARG A 494 20.11 -2.62 9.32
C ARG A 494 18.89 -2.30 10.17
N VAL A 495 18.76 -2.95 11.32
CA VAL A 495 17.67 -2.75 12.28
C VAL A 495 18.24 -2.36 13.64
N ASP A 496 17.48 -1.63 14.43
CA ASP A 496 17.87 -1.29 15.81
C ASP A 496 17.78 -2.52 16.73
N ARG A 497 18.39 -2.41 17.91
CA ARG A 497 18.26 -3.43 18.95
C ARG A 497 16.80 -3.67 19.31
N GLY A 498 16.47 -4.94 19.54
CA GLY A 498 15.12 -5.38 19.83
C GLY A 498 14.18 -5.40 18.63
N VAL A 499 14.63 -5.05 17.41
CA VAL A 499 13.85 -5.11 16.18
C VAL A 499 14.46 -6.12 15.21
N VAL A 500 13.63 -6.92 14.56
CA VAL A 500 14.03 -7.83 13.49
C VAL A 500 13.18 -7.63 12.25
N PHE A 501 13.74 -7.92 11.08
CA PHE A 501 13.04 -7.82 9.81
C PHE A 501 13.08 -9.16 9.07
N ILE A 502 11.91 -9.60 8.57
CA ILE A 502 11.79 -10.81 7.75
C ILE A 502 11.01 -10.46 6.47
N PRO A 503 11.56 -10.77 5.27
CA PRO A 503 10.82 -10.61 4.03
C PRO A 503 9.72 -11.65 3.89
N PHE A 504 8.54 -11.26 3.37
CA PHE A 504 7.35 -12.12 3.33
C PHE A 504 7.22 -13.00 2.05
N HIS A 505 8.30 -13.15 1.28
CA HIS A 505 8.27 -13.79 -0.04
C HIS A 505 8.43 -15.31 -0.05
N TYR A 506 8.78 -15.92 1.07
CA TYR A 506 9.28 -17.28 1.13
C TYR A 506 8.25 -18.25 1.73
N SER A 507 7.71 -19.16 0.92
CA SER A 507 6.68 -20.10 1.37
C SER A 507 7.24 -21.12 2.37
N GLU A 508 8.52 -21.49 2.23
CA GLU A 508 9.22 -22.39 3.16
C GLU A 508 9.45 -21.79 4.56
N ALA A 509 9.36 -20.47 4.68
CA ALA A 509 9.45 -19.73 5.94
C ALA A 509 8.46 -18.54 5.92
N ALA A 510 7.20 -18.85 5.68
CA ALA A 510 6.13 -17.88 5.50
C ALA A 510 5.92 -17.05 6.78
N VAL A 511 6.48 -15.84 6.81
CA VAL A 511 6.49 -14.97 8.00
C VAL A 511 5.07 -14.62 8.49
N ASN A 512 4.07 -14.65 7.62
CA ASN A 512 2.69 -14.40 8.00
C ASN A 512 2.06 -15.50 8.88
N ARG A 513 2.76 -16.63 9.11
CA ARG A 513 2.44 -17.54 10.23
C ARG A 513 2.66 -16.91 11.60
N LEU A 514 3.45 -15.84 11.66
CA LEU A 514 3.82 -15.15 12.91
C LEU A 514 2.97 -13.90 13.16
N THR A 515 2.39 -13.29 12.10
CA THR A 515 1.71 -11.99 12.17
C THR A 515 0.31 -12.08 12.78
N ILE A 516 -0.19 -10.95 13.29
CA ILE A 516 -1.47 -10.86 14.00
C ILE A 516 -2.64 -10.50 13.08
N THR A 517 -3.84 -10.85 13.49
CA THR A 517 -5.10 -10.55 12.78
C THR A 517 -5.69 -9.19 13.13
N ALA A 518 -5.06 -8.40 14.02
CA ALA A 518 -5.53 -7.05 14.34
C ALA A 518 -5.53 -6.16 13.08
N ILE A 519 -6.59 -5.37 12.91
CA ILE A 519 -6.85 -4.60 11.70
C ILE A 519 -7.07 -3.11 11.99
N ASP A 520 -6.74 -2.27 11.03
CA ASP A 520 -7.19 -0.87 10.99
C ASP A 520 -8.73 -0.84 10.98
N PRO A 521 -9.40 -0.09 11.89
CA PRO A 521 -10.86 -0.14 12.04
C PRO A 521 -11.61 0.48 10.84
N ILE A 522 -10.93 1.26 10.00
CA ILE A 522 -11.54 1.95 8.85
C ILE A 522 -11.25 1.20 7.56
N ALA A 523 -9.97 0.94 7.28
CA ALA A 523 -9.55 0.30 6.03
C ALA A 523 -9.55 -1.24 6.12
N ASN A 524 -9.66 -1.82 7.31
CA ASN A 524 -9.57 -3.25 7.60
C ASN A 524 -8.27 -3.91 7.09
N ILE A 525 -7.18 -3.15 7.08
CA ILE A 525 -5.85 -3.65 6.70
C ILE A 525 -5.20 -4.26 7.95
N PRO A 526 -4.66 -5.51 7.87
CA PRO A 526 -3.97 -6.13 8.99
C PRO A 526 -2.66 -5.43 9.38
N GLU A 527 -2.27 -5.55 10.66
CA GLU A 527 -1.03 -5.00 11.20
C GLU A 527 0.16 -5.92 10.94
N TYR A 528 0.72 -5.85 9.72
CA TYR A 528 1.87 -6.67 9.31
C TYR A 528 3.23 -6.12 9.78
N LYS A 529 3.28 -4.91 10.31
CA LYS A 529 4.55 -4.21 10.60
C LYS A 529 4.98 -4.30 12.05
N VAL A 530 4.12 -4.81 12.92
CA VAL A 530 4.44 -5.04 14.33
C VAL A 530 3.82 -6.34 14.80
N CYS A 531 4.64 -7.27 15.24
CA CYS A 531 4.24 -8.37 16.12
C CYS A 531 5.40 -8.78 17.02
N ALA A 532 5.09 -9.39 18.16
CA ALA A 532 6.09 -9.81 19.13
C ALA A 532 6.59 -11.24 18.83
N VAL A 533 7.93 -11.42 18.81
CA VAL A 533 8.55 -12.68 18.50
C VAL A 533 9.68 -13.05 19.46
N LYS A 534 9.98 -14.34 19.54
CA LYS A 534 11.13 -14.94 20.21
C LYS A 534 12.04 -15.57 19.18
N ILE A 535 13.34 -15.52 19.41
CA ILE A 535 14.37 -16.07 18.53
C ILE A 535 15.17 -17.11 19.29
N GLN A 536 15.40 -18.27 18.69
CA GLN A 536 16.18 -19.36 19.26
C GLN A 536 17.08 -19.99 18.19
N LYS A 537 18.23 -20.52 18.61
CA LYS A 537 19.04 -21.36 17.72
C LYS A 537 18.31 -22.66 17.43
N CYS A 538 18.41 -23.12 16.20
CA CYS A 538 18.05 -24.51 15.93
C CYS A 538 19.10 -25.44 16.56
N SER A 539 18.63 -26.42 17.31
CA SER A 539 19.48 -27.46 17.95
C SER A 539 20.12 -28.38 16.90
#